data_c997a90ddb4bf37dd6ff71fcc4faafac
#
_entry.id   c997a90ddb4bf37dd6ff71fcc4faafac
#
_cell.length_a   1.000
_cell.length_b   1.000
_cell.length_c   1.000
_cell.angle_alpha   90.00
_cell.angle_beta   90.00
_cell.angle_gamma   90.00
#
_symmetry.space_group_name_H-M   'P 1'
#
loop_
_entity.id
_entity.type
_entity.pdbx_description
1 polymer ?
#
loop_
_entity_poly.entity_id
_entity_poly.type
_entity_poly.pdbx_seq_one_letter_code
_entity_poly.pdbx_strand_id
1 'polypeptide(L)'
;MINYAHLKSQMIQLLDLLRSILYPNVFDAMEEAHSKEELEAAARRQLREILERIYREPPQYDDVIDTLFSKLPAIRDTLDTDVQAAYEGDPAATCREEVMLAYPAFEAISIFRIAHELYLMRVPMLPRMMTEYAHSLTGIDIHPGATIGPYFFIDHGTGVVIGETT
;
A
#
# COMPACT_ATOMS: atom_id res chain seq x y z
N MET A 1 13.04 23.77 11.41
CA MET A 1 12.92 23.43 9.98
C MET A 1 12.66 21.92 9.91
N ILE A 2 11.57 21.47 9.25
CA ILE A 2 11.26 20.04 9.13
C ILE A 2 12.27 19.43 8.14
N ASN A 3 12.87 18.31 8.52
CA ASN A 3 13.81 17.59 7.66
C ASN A 3 13.10 16.44 6.94
N TYR A 4 12.89 16.57 5.63
CA TYR A 4 12.28 15.56 4.77
C TYR A 4 13.30 14.63 4.09
N ALA A 5 14.59 14.73 4.44
CA ALA A 5 15.59 13.83 3.90
C ALA A 5 15.22 12.36 4.23
N HIS A 6 15.40 11.49 3.27
CA HIS A 6 15.07 10.06 3.36
C HIS A 6 13.58 9.69 3.51
N LEU A 7 12.65 10.66 3.54
CA LEU A 7 11.23 10.36 3.73
C LEU A 7 10.69 9.41 2.65
N LYS A 8 11.10 9.62 1.38
CA LYS A 8 10.67 8.75 0.27
C LYS A 8 11.19 7.32 0.43
N SER A 9 12.46 7.12 0.80
CA SER A 9 13.02 5.78 1.03
C SER A 9 12.37 5.09 2.24
N GLN A 10 12.08 5.83 3.30
CA GLN A 10 11.35 5.30 4.47
C GLN A 10 9.94 4.87 4.11
N MET A 11 9.24 5.63 3.27
CA MET A 11 7.91 5.25 2.77
C MET A 11 7.96 3.97 1.93
N ILE A 12 8.96 3.82 1.04
CA ILE A 12 9.12 2.61 0.23
C ILE A 12 9.35 1.40 1.14
N GLN A 13 10.27 1.50 2.11
CA GLN A 13 10.51 0.44 3.09
C GLN A 13 9.25 0.08 3.88
N LEU A 14 8.43 1.08 4.27
CA LEU A 14 7.16 0.83 4.94
C LEU A 14 6.20 0.04 4.04
N LEU A 15 6.08 0.39 2.76
CA LEU A 15 5.25 -0.34 1.81
C LEU A 15 5.70 -1.79 1.65
N ASP A 16 7.00 -2.04 1.54
CA ASP A 16 7.56 -3.39 1.45
C ASP A 16 7.24 -4.22 2.69
N LEU A 17 7.40 -3.65 3.89
CA LEU A 17 7.04 -4.30 5.16
C LEU A 17 5.54 -4.62 5.23
N LEU A 18 4.67 -3.66 4.88
CA LEU A 18 3.22 -3.87 4.93
C LEU A 18 2.77 -4.93 3.93
N ARG A 19 3.34 -4.97 2.72
CA ARG A 19 3.05 -6.00 1.72
C ARG A 19 3.52 -7.37 2.18
N SER A 20 4.68 -7.48 2.84
CA SER A 20 5.15 -8.73 3.44
C SER A 20 4.26 -9.21 4.59
N ILE A 21 3.68 -8.28 5.38
CA ILE A 21 2.69 -8.64 6.41
C ILE A 21 1.39 -9.15 5.77
N LEU A 22 0.94 -8.51 4.69
CA LEU A 22 -0.27 -8.91 3.96
C LEU A 22 -0.10 -10.28 3.27
N TYR A 23 1.04 -10.50 2.63
CA TYR A 23 1.34 -11.69 1.82
C TYR A 23 2.74 -12.25 2.11
N PRO A 24 2.96 -12.87 3.29
CA PRO A 24 4.29 -13.32 3.73
C PRO A 24 4.89 -14.44 2.88
N ASN A 25 4.08 -15.14 2.07
CA ASN A 25 4.54 -16.18 1.15
C ASN A 25 4.85 -15.65 -0.26
N VAL A 26 4.62 -14.36 -0.52
CA VAL A 26 4.77 -13.74 -1.84
C VAL A 26 5.81 -12.63 -1.79
N PHE A 27 5.80 -11.82 -0.74
CA PHE A 27 6.72 -10.70 -0.56
C PHE A 27 7.61 -10.95 0.65
N ASP A 28 8.89 -10.66 0.49
CA ASP A 28 9.89 -10.72 1.55
C ASP A 28 10.63 -9.38 1.61
N ALA A 29 10.33 -8.59 2.62
CA ALA A 29 10.95 -7.29 2.83
C ALA A 29 12.27 -7.37 3.62
N MET A 30 12.65 -8.55 4.10
CA MET A 30 13.81 -8.77 4.96
C MET A 30 14.57 -10.02 4.49
N GLU A 31 15.90 -9.90 4.35
CA GLU A 31 16.77 -10.98 3.82
C GLU A 31 16.80 -12.26 4.67
N GLU A 32 16.31 -12.22 5.91
CA GLU A 32 16.22 -13.36 6.82
C GLU A 32 14.75 -13.66 7.15
N ALA A 33 14.42 -14.93 7.36
CA ALA A 33 13.07 -15.33 7.77
C ALA A 33 12.71 -14.69 9.13
N HIS A 34 11.80 -13.72 9.10
CA HIS A 34 11.30 -13.01 10.28
C HIS A 34 9.92 -13.50 10.68
N SER A 35 9.65 -13.47 11.98
CA SER A 35 8.30 -13.73 12.47
C SER A 35 7.34 -12.61 12.05
N LYS A 36 6.05 -12.91 11.99
CA LYS A 36 5.01 -11.90 11.72
C LYS A 36 5.09 -10.75 12.72
N GLU A 37 5.39 -11.05 13.97
CA GLU A 37 5.53 -10.09 15.07
C GLU A 37 6.72 -9.13 14.84
N GLU A 38 7.83 -9.65 14.32
CA GLU A 38 9.01 -8.83 14.00
C GLU A 38 8.75 -7.89 12.82
N LEU A 39 8.11 -8.39 11.76
CA LEU A 39 7.68 -7.56 10.62
C LEU A 39 6.71 -6.47 11.05
N GLU A 40 5.71 -6.81 11.87
CA GLU A 40 4.75 -5.85 12.39
C GLU A 40 5.43 -4.79 13.28
N ALA A 41 6.32 -5.19 14.16
CA ALA A 41 7.07 -4.27 15.00
C ALA A 41 7.96 -3.32 14.17
N ALA A 42 8.61 -3.82 13.12
CA ALA A 42 9.40 -3.02 12.21
C ALA A 42 8.54 -2.00 11.44
N ALA A 43 7.42 -2.43 10.89
CA ALA A 43 6.50 -1.57 10.14
C ALA A 43 5.88 -0.48 11.04
N ARG A 44 5.52 -0.81 12.29
CA ARG A 44 5.00 0.16 13.28
C ARG A 44 6.06 1.22 13.62
N ARG A 45 7.31 0.81 13.83
CA ARG A 45 8.43 1.77 14.06
C ARG A 45 8.63 2.68 12.85
N GLN A 46 8.67 2.09 11.66
CA GLN A 46 8.86 2.84 10.41
C GLN A 46 7.76 3.87 10.19
N LEU A 47 6.50 3.48 10.40
CA LEU A 47 5.36 4.40 10.27
C LEU A 47 5.46 5.53 11.30
N ARG A 48 5.82 5.23 12.56
CA ARG A 48 6.01 6.25 13.60
C ARG A 48 7.07 7.28 13.19
N GLU A 49 8.24 6.83 12.73
CA GLU A 49 9.31 7.73 12.30
C GLU A 49 8.88 8.65 11.15
N ILE A 50 8.07 8.13 10.22
CA ILE A 50 7.49 8.94 9.14
C ILE A 50 6.51 9.97 9.70
N LEU A 51 5.58 9.56 10.56
CA LEU A 51 4.57 10.45 11.16
C LEU A 51 5.23 11.60 11.95
N GLU A 52 6.27 11.31 12.73
CA GLU A 52 7.05 12.31 13.47
C GLU A 52 7.72 13.36 12.57
N ARG A 53 8.00 13.00 11.31
CA ARG A 53 8.61 13.93 10.33
C ARG A 53 7.57 14.79 9.60
N ILE A 54 6.36 14.28 9.37
CA ILE A 54 5.36 14.97 8.55
C ILE A 54 4.39 15.81 9.37
N TYR A 55 4.18 15.51 10.63
CA TYR A 55 3.33 16.32 11.48
C TYR A 55 4.11 17.46 12.16
N ARG A 56 3.50 18.64 12.19
CA ARG A 56 4.08 19.82 12.86
C ARG A 56 3.79 19.81 14.36
N GLU A 57 2.64 19.28 14.75
CA GLU A 57 2.21 19.07 16.13
C GLU A 57 1.89 17.60 16.28
N PRO A 58 2.31 16.95 17.38
CA PRO A 58 2.11 15.52 17.53
C PRO A 58 0.61 15.22 17.64
N PRO A 59 -0.01 14.55 16.63
CA PRO A 59 -1.25 13.83 16.83
C PRO A 59 -0.95 12.63 17.72
N GLN A 60 -1.99 11.91 18.09
CA GLN A 60 -1.82 10.61 18.72
C GLN A 60 -1.33 9.62 17.64
N TYR A 61 0.00 9.55 17.42
CA TYR A 61 0.60 8.66 16.41
C TYR A 61 0.17 7.21 16.60
N ASP A 62 0.03 6.79 17.87
CA ASP A 62 -0.43 5.45 18.23
C ASP A 62 -1.82 5.15 17.66
N ASP A 63 -2.75 6.11 17.71
CA ASP A 63 -4.10 5.93 17.17
C ASP A 63 -4.08 5.71 15.65
N VAL A 64 -3.23 6.46 14.93
CA VAL A 64 -3.07 6.27 13.47
C VAL A 64 -2.46 4.91 13.18
N ILE A 65 -1.40 4.54 13.91
CA ILE A 65 -0.71 3.27 13.73
C ILE A 65 -1.66 2.11 14.05
N ASP A 66 -2.29 2.12 15.22
CA ASP A 66 -3.20 1.04 15.63
C ASP A 66 -4.40 0.91 14.72
N THR A 67 -4.95 2.02 14.24
CA THR A 67 -6.05 2.02 13.27
C THR A 67 -5.61 1.38 11.96
N LEU A 68 -4.47 1.78 11.37
CA LEU A 68 -3.98 1.18 10.14
C LEU A 68 -3.77 -0.33 10.30
N PHE A 69 -3.10 -0.75 11.38
CA PHE A 69 -2.81 -2.17 11.59
C PHE A 69 -4.07 -2.99 11.85
N SER A 70 -5.09 -2.42 12.50
CA SER A 70 -6.41 -3.06 12.64
C SER A 70 -7.14 -3.26 11.32
N LYS A 71 -6.81 -2.47 10.29
CA LYS A 71 -7.40 -2.54 8.95
C LYS A 71 -6.71 -3.52 8.01
N LEU A 72 -5.47 -3.94 8.31
CA LEU A 72 -4.72 -4.83 7.42
C LEU A 72 -5.46 -6.12 7.05
N PRO A 73 -6.18 -6.81 7.95
CA PRO A 73 -6.96 -7.99 7.57
C PRO A 73 -8.03 -7.67 6.52
N ALA A 74 -8.79 -6.59 6.70
CA ALA A 74 -9.83 -6.18 5.74
C ALA A 74 -9.23 -5.73 4.40
N ILE A 75 -8.07 -5.06 4.42
CA ILE A 75 -7.32 -4.71 3.21
C ILE A 75 -6.93 -5.99 2.46
N ARG A 76 -6.40 -6.99 3.16
CA ARG A 76 -6.05 -8.28 2.57
C ARG A 76 -7.26 -8.97 1.94
N ASP A 77 -8.37 -9.09 2.68
CA ASP A 77 -9.59 -9.72 2.17
C ASP A 77 -10.08 -9.05 0.88
N THR A 78 -10.00 -7.72 0.81
CA THR A 78 -10.36 -6.97 -0.41
C THR A 78 -9.37 -7.21 -1.54
N LEU A 79 -8.06 -7.19 -1.26
CA LEU A 79 -7.01 -7.48 -2.25
C LEU A 79 -7.12 -8.91 -2.79
N ASP A 80 -7.51 -9.89 -1.97
CA ASP A 80 -7.73 -11.25 -2.43
C ASP A 80 -8.87 -11.32 -3.48
N THR A 81 -9.87 -10.44 -3.38
CA THR A 81 -10.91 -10.30 -4.43
C THR A 81 -10.37 -9.61 -5.68
N ASP A 82 -9.46 -8.65 -5.55
CA ASP A 82 -8.83 -7.98 -6.70
C ASP A 82 -7.91 -8.94 -7.46
N VAL A 83 -7.14 -9.77 -6.74
CA VAL A 83 -6.36 -10.86 -7.34
C VAL A 83 -7.26 -11.85 -8.08
N GLN A 84 -8.41 -12.20 -7.50
CA GLN A 84 -9.38 -13.08 -8.15
C GLN A 84 -9.92 -12.44 -9.43
N ALA A 85 -10.27 -11.15 -9.40
CA ALA A 85 -10.78 -10.42 -10.56
C ALA A 85 -9.75 -10.39 -11.71
N ALA A 86 -8.47 -10.17 -11.38
CA ALA A 86 -7.38 -10.18 -12.36
C ALA A 86 -7.16 -11.59 -12.94
N TYR A 87 -7.13 -12.61 -12.09
CA TYR A 87 -6.95 -14.00 -12.51
C TYR A 87 -8.08 -14.51 -13.42
N GLU A 88 -9.31 -14.10 -13.16
CA GLU A 88 -10.48 -14.47 -13.98
C GLU A 88 -10.61 -13.58 -15.22
N GLY A 89 -10.17 -12.32 -15.14
CA GLY A 89 -10.30 -11.34 -16.21
C GLY A 89 -9.22 -11.45 -17.30
N ASP A 90 -8.06 -12.01 -16.98
CA ASP A 90 -6.97 -12.20 -17.93
C ASP A 90 -6.79 -13.69 -18.29
N PRO A 91 -7.14 -14.09 -19.52
CA PRO A 91 -6.94 -15.48 -19.97
C PRO A 91 -5.48 -15.93 -19.99
N ALA A 92 -4.51 -15.01 -19.95
CA ALA A 92 -3.09 -15.33 -19.93
C ALA A 92 -2.55 -15.60 -18.52
N ALA A 93 -3.29 -15.26 -17.46
CA ALA A 93 -2.89 -15.49 -16.08
C ALA A 93 -2.80 -17.00 -15.77
N THR A 94 -1.64 -17.46 -15.32
CA THR A 94 -1.40 -18.89 -15.04
C THR A 94 -1.69 -19.26 -13.58
N CYS A 95 -1.50 -18.33 -12.65
CA CYS A 95 -1.79 -18.49 -11.22
C CYS A 95 -1.97 -17.13 -10.53
N ARG A 96 -2.47 -17.14 -9.30
CA ARG A 96 -2.69 -15.91 -8.51
C ARG A 96 -1.39 -15.25 -8.08
N GLU A 97 -0.36 -16.02 -7.82
CA GLU A 97 0.97 -15.54 -7.45
C GLU A 97 1.61 -14.74 -8.59
N GLU A 98 1.39 -15.15 -9.84
CA GLU A 98 1.82 -14.40 -11.02
C GLU A 98 1.16 -13.02 -11.06
N VAL A 99 -0.14 -12.93 -10.79
CA VAL A 99 -0.85 -11.64 -10.69
C VAL A 99 -0.20 -10.74 -9.63
N MET A 100 0.10 -11.28 -8.45
CA MET A 100 0.69 -10.50 -7.36
C MET A 100 2.13 -10.05 -7.64
N LEU A 101 2.92 -10.87 -8.34
CA LEU A 101 4.34 -10.61 -8.57
C LEU A 101 4.64 -9.84 -9.85
N ALA A 102 3.77 -9.93 -10.86
CA ALA A 102 4.07 -9.45 -12.20
C ALA A 102 3.12 -8.35 -12.71
N TYR A 103 1.88 -8.24 -12.18
CA TYR A 103 0.90 -7.32 -12.75
C TYR A 103 1.03 -5.90 -12.19
N PRO A 104 1.22 -4.90 -13.06
CA PRO A 104 1.24 -3.49 -12.64
C PRO A 104 -0.03 -3.07 -11.90
N ALA A 105 -1.18 -3.60 -12.30
CA ALA A 105 -2.45 -3.32 -11.66
C ALA A 105 -2.47 -3.75 -10.18
N PHE A 106 -1.88 -4.91 -9.83
CA PHE A 106 -1.81 -5.35 -8.44
C PHE A 106 -0.83 -4.48 -7.63
N GLU A 107 0.30 -4.08 -8.22
CA GLU A 107 1.21 -3.10 -7.60
C GLU A 107 0.47 -1.81 -7.25
N ALA A 108 -0.26 -1.23 -8.22
CA ALA A 108 -0.98 0.02 -8.01
C ALA A 108 -2.12 -0.10 -6.99
N ILE A 109 -2.95 -1.14 -7.08
CA ILE A 109 -4.12 -1.29 -6.19
C ILE A 109 -3.71 -1.67 -4.77
N SER A 110 -2.67 -2.47 -4.57
CA SER A 110 -2.20 -2.85 -3.24
C SER A 110 -1.66 -1.63 -2.47
N ILE A 111 -0.90 -0.78 -3.13
CA ILE A 111 -0.42 0.48 -2.55
C ILE A 111 -1.59 1.44 -2.29
N PHE A 112 -2.52 1.57 -3.25
CA PHE A 112 -3.71 2.42 -3.11
C PHE A 112 -4.54 2.05 -1.89
N ARG A 113 -4.85 0.77 -1.66
CA ARG A 113 -5.71 0.36 -0.53
C ARG A 113 -5.09 0.69 0.82
N ILE A 114 -3.76 0.59 0.95
CA ILE A 114 -3.03 1.03 2.15
C ILE A 114 -3.08 2.56 2.27
N ALA A 115 -2.79 3.27 1.19
CA ALA A 115 -2.77 4.73 1.16
C ALA A 115 -4.15 5.34 1.43
N HIS A 116 -5.22 4.69 0.96
CA HIS A 116 -6.60 5.12 1.16
C HIS A 116 -6.97 5.16 2.65
N GLU A 117 -6.61 4.15 3.44
CA GLU A 117 -6.86 4.15 4.87
C GLU A 117 -6.14 5.31 5.58
N LEU A 118 -4.88 5.58 5.22
CA LEU A 118 -4.14 6.73 5.74
C LEU A 118 -4.76 8.07 5.29
N TYR A 119 -5.30 8.13 4.07
CA TYR A 119 -6.03 9.31 3.57
C TYR A 119 -7.30 9.56 4.37
N LEU A 120 -8.10 8.53 4.66
CA LEU A 120 -9.30 8.63 5.49
C LEU A 120 -8.99 9.11 6.92
N MET A 121 -7.85 8.75 7.46
CA MET A 121 -7.34 9.25 8.74
C MET A 121 -6.74 10.66 8.66
N ARG A 122 -6.77 11.30 7.47
CA ARG A 122 -6.23 12.64 7.21
C ARG A 122 -4.73 12.76 7.48
N VAL A 123 -3.98 11.68 7.29
CA VAL A 123 -2.53 11.73 7.35
C VAL A 123 -2.01 12.63 6.20
N PRO A 124 -1.24 13.69 6.50
CA PRO A 124 -0.77 14.59 5.46
C PRO A 124 0.32 13.95 4.62
N MET A 125 0.40 14.29 3.34
CA MET A 125 1.46 13.94 2.38
C MET A 125 1.65 12.44 2.11
N LEU A 126 1.72 11.59 3.13
CA LEU A 126 2.10 10.18 3.01
C LEU A 126 1.20 9.40 2.05
N PRO A 127 -0.16 9.49 2.11
CA PRO A 127 -1.02 8.78 1.16
C PRO A 127 -0.73 9.17 -0.30
N ARG A 128 -0.55 10.45 -0.56
CA ARG A 128 -0.23 10.93 -1.90
C ARG A 128 1.15 10.50 -2.36
N MET A 129 2.15 10.51 -1.48
CA MET A 129 3.49 10.02 -1.80
C MET A 129 3.47 8.53 -2.19
N MET A 130 2.65 7.71 -1.51
CA MET A 130 2.48 6.29 -1.80
C MET A 130 1.88 6.08 -3.18
N THR A 131 0.76 6.76 -3.49
CA THR A 131 0.10 6.58 -4.79
C THR A 131 0.89 7.16 -5.96
N GLU A 132 1.64 8.25 -5.77
CA GLU A 132 2.58 8.76 -6.80
C GLU A 132 3.78 7.82 -7.01
N TYR A 133 4.21 7.13 -5.96
CA TYR A 133 5.22 6.09 -6.11
C TYR A 133 4.68 4.94 -6.98
N ALA A 134 3.49 4.43 -6.69
CA ALA A 134 2.83 3.42 -7.50
C ALA A 134 2.65 3.89 -8.95
N HIS A 135 2.20 5.13 -9.17
CA HIS A 135 2.08 5.75 -10.49
C HIS A 135 3.43 5.74 -11.23
N SER A 136 4.52 6.10 -10.56
CA SER A 136 5.85 6.11 -11.18
C SER A 136 6.36 4.73 -11.62
N LEU A 137 5.91 3.65 -10.96
CA LEU A 137 6.28 2.27 -11.29
C LEU A 137 5.40 1.68 -12.39
N THR A 138 4.11 2.01 -12.40
CA THR A 138 3.09 1.27 -13.15
C THR A 138 2.48 2.07 -14.31
N GLY A 139 2.60 3.39 -14.28
CA GLY A 139 1.85 4.27 -15.18
C GLY A 139 0.35 4.37 -14.84
N ILE A 140 -0.09 3.83 -13.70
CA ILE A 140 -1.47 3.87 -13.21
C ILE A 140 -1.54 4.92 -12.08
N ASP A 141 -2.30 5.99 -12.32
CA ASP A 141 -2.50 7.08 -11.36
C ASP A 141 -3.83 6.92 -10.63
N ILE A 142 -3.79 6.52 -9.37
CA ILE A 142 -4.98 6.41 -8.50
C ILE A 142 -4.84 7.40 -7.35
N HIS A 143 -5.75 8.37 -7.27
CA HIS A 143 -5.76 9.31 -6.15
C HIS A 143 -6.15 8.57 -4.85
N PRO A 144 -5.46 8.80 -3.71
CA PRO A 144 -5.75 8.05 -2.47
C PRO A 144 -7.15 8.31 -1.90
N GLY A 145 -7.83 9.37 -2.34
CA GLY A 145 -9.22 9.71 -1.98
C GLY A 145 -10.28 9.03 -2.83
N ALA A 146 -9.92 8.32 -3.91
CA ALA A 146 -10.87 7.58 -4.72
C ALA A 146 -11.60 6.49 -3.90
N THR A 147 -12.83 6.13 -4.28
CA THR A 147 -13.59 5.05 -3.66
C THR A 147 -13.67 3.86 -4.61
N ILE A 148 -12.91 2.82 -4.33
CA ILE A 148 -12.83 1.63 -5.17
C ILE A 148 -13.36 0.42 -4.40
N GLY A 149 -14.42 -0.20 -4.92
CA GLY A 149 -15.01 -1.42 -4.36
C GLY A 149 -14.09 -2.64 -4.44
N PRO A 150 -14.51 -3.78 -3.91
CA PRO A 150 -13.80 -5.05 -4.06
C PRO A 150 -13.92 -5.60 -5.49
N TYR A 151 -13.10 -6.61 -5.81
CA TYR A 151 -13.12 -7.29 -7.11
C TYR A 151 -12.77 -6.33 -8.27
N PHE A 152 -11.75 -5.53 -8.05
CA PHE A 152 -11.29 -4.51 -9.00
C PHE A 152 -10.09 -4.99 -9.80
N PHE A 153 -10.13 -4.82 -11.12
CA PHE A 153 -9.04 -5.17 -12.02
C PHE A 153 -8.85 -4.09 -13.10
N ILE A 154 -7.60 -3.81 -13.39
CA ILE A 154 -7.15 -3.00 -14.54
C ILE A 154 -6.29 -3.90 -15.40
N ASP A 155 -6.66 -4.09 -16.66
CA ASP A 155 -5.83 -4.81 -17.63
C ASP A 155 -4.78 -3.85 -18.22
N HIS A 156 -3.49 -4.24 -18.19
CA HIS A 156 -2.30 -3.45 -18.54
C HIS A 156 -2.18 -2.14 -17.75
N GLY A 157 -3.02 -1.17 -18.01
CA GLY A 157 -3.27 0.02 -17.19
C GLY A 157 -2.42 1.24 -17.47
N THR A 158 -1.44 1.21 -18.36
CA THR A 158 -0.59 2.38 -18.65
C THR A 158 -1.44 3.59 -19.09
N GLY A 159 -1.34 4.69 -18.33
CA GLY A 159 -2.10 5.91 -18.60
C GLY A 159 -3.52 5.94 -18.03
N VAL A 160 -3.92 4.93 -17.24
CA VAL A 160 -5.18 4.98 -16.48
C VAL A 160 -5.07 6.01 -15.37
N VAL A 161 -6.08 6.87 -15.24
CA VAL A 161 -6.19 7.89 -14.19
C VAL A 161 -7.51 7.73 -13.46
N ILE A 162 -7.46 7.57 -12.14
CA ILE A 162 -8.62 7.51 -11.25
C ILE A 162 -8.53 8.67 -10.26
N GLY A 163 -9.42 9.65 -10.41
CA GLY A 163 -9.39 10.89 -9.64
C GLY A 163 -9.99 10.76 -8.24
N GLU A 164 -9.82 11.81 -7.44
CA GLU A 164 -10.26 11.88 -6.03
C GLU A 164 -11.77 11.65 -5.85
N THR A 165 -12.57 12.07 -6.81
CA THR A 165 -14.06 12.06 -6.72
C THR A 165 -14.70 10.86 -7.40
N THR A 166 -13.90 9.87 -7.75
CA THR A 166 -14.38 8.63 -8.38
C THR A 166 -14.98 7.70 -7.36
#